data_d2245224d91ae6b6ee33f406dbbaf10d
#
_entry.id   d2245224d91ae6b6ee33f406dbbaf10d
#
_cell.length_a   1.000
_cell.length_b   1.000
_cell.length_c   1.000
_cell.angle_alpha   90.00
_cell.angle_beta   90.00
_cell.angle_gamma   90.00
#
_symmetry.space_group_name_H-M   'P 1'
#
loop_
_entity.id
_entity.type
_entity.pdbx_description
1 polymer ?
#
loop_
_entity_poly.entity_id
_entity_poly.type
_entity_poly.pdbx_seq_one_letter_code
_entity_poly.pdbx_strand_id
1 'polypeptide(L)'
;EVIEGGPCIIIATSGMLVGGASVEYFKHFADNPNNVIIFGCYQAIGSVGRQVQEENKEIFLNSGAGMEKISVKMEVKTLNGLSAHSGRNELLQYISRMNPKPKKIIINHGEVSKCLDLASTLYKLNRVETIVPRNLETIRLK
;
A
#
# COMPACT_ATOMS: atom_id res chain seq x y z
N GLU A 1 -23.06 18.36 -3.49
CA GLU A 1 -22.34 19.60 -3.92
C GLU A 1 -21.02 19.29 -4.65
N VAL A 2 -20.09 18.51 -4.08
CA VAL A 2 -18.81 18.20 -4.75
C VAL A 2 -19.01 17.36 -6.01
N ILE A 3 -19.91 16.38 -5.97
CA ILE A 3 -20.17 15.46 -7.08
C ILE A 3 -20.87 16.15 -8.26
N GLU A 4 -21.68 17.15 -8.00
CA GLU A 4 -22.47 17.91 -8.97
C GLU A 4 -21.78 19.23 -9.38
N GLY A 5 -20.64 19.51 -8.80
CA GLY A 5 -19.85 20.72 -9.03
C GLY A 5 -19.07 20.69 -10.34
N GLY A 6 -18.36 21.79 -10.62
CA GLY A 6 -17.42 21.87 -11.73
C GLY A 6 -16.13 21.09 -11.50
N PRO A 7 -15.15 21.20 -12.40
CA PRO A 7 -13.85 20.51 -12.25
C PRO A 7 -13.20 20.82 -10.91
N CYS A 8 -12.77 19.76 -10.19
CA CYS A 8 -12.18 19.89 -8.87
C CYS A 8 -11.09 18.82 -8.63
N ILE A 9 -10.26 19.06 -7.62
CA ILE A 9 -9.29 18.08 -7.11
C ILE A 9 -9.80 17.63 -5.74
N ILE A 10 -9.98 16.32 -5.57
CA ILE A 10 -10.44 15.70 -4.33
C ILE A 10 -9.30 14.92 -3.70
N ILE A 11 -8.97 15.23 -2.46
CA ILE A 11 -8.02 14.46 -1.64
C ILE A 11 -8.81 13.73 -0.57
N ALA A 12 -8.81 12.40 -0.61
CA ALA A 12 -9.62 11.57 0.28
C ALA A 12 -8.87 10.33 0.77
N THR A 13 -9.28 9.81 1.91
CA THR A 13 -8.86 8.52 2.48
C THR A 13 -10.02 7.51 2.30
N SER A 14 -9.76 6.20 2.22
CA SER A 14 -8.49 5.49 2.32
C SER A 14 -7.76 5.43 0.98
N GLY A 15 -6.41 5.48 1.03
CA GLY A 15 -5.59 5.47 -0.18
C GLY A 15 -5.62 4.15 -0.96
N MET A 16 -6.10 3.04 -0.36
CA MET A 16 -6.20 1.72 -1.01
C MET A 16 -7.62 1.38 -1.47
N LEU A 17 -8.56 2.32 -1.42
CA LEU A 17 -9.98 2.11 -1.71
C LEU A 17 -10.61 0.97 -0.88
N VAL A 18 -10.27 0.88 0.40
CA VAL A 18 -10.77 -0.17 1.31
C VAL A 18 -12.04 0.29 2.06
N GLY A 19 -12.31 1.59 2.06
CA GLY A 19 -13.45 2.20 2.74
C GLY A 19 -13.32 3.71 2.81
N GLY A 20 -14.33 4.37 3.41
CA GLY A 20 -14.33 5.82 3.62
C GLY A 20 -14.69 6.63 2.37
N ALA A 21 -14.46 7.93 2.44
CA ALA A 21 -14.87 8.88 1.41
C ALA A 21 -14.28 8.58 0.02
N SER A 22 -13.06 8.04 -0.06
CA SER A 22 -12.42 7.72 -1.34
C SER A 22 -13.20 6.68 -2.14
N VAL A 23 -13.80 5.70 -1.47
CA VAL A 23 -14.62 4.66 -2.12
C VAL A 23 -15.91 5.27 -2.67
N GLU A 24 -16.56 6.16 -1.91
CA GLU A 24 -17.78 6.81 -2.36
C GLU A 24 -17.51 7.72 -3.58
N TYR A 25 -16.43 8.50 -3.57
CA TYR A 25 -16.02 9.27 -4.74
C TYR A 25 -15.66 8.37 -5.92
N PHE A 26 -14.96 7.26 -5.68
CA PHE A 26 -14.62 6.31 -6.73
C PHE A 26 -15.87 5.75 -7.41
N LYS A 27 -16.90 5.37 -6.67
CA LYS A 27 -18.19 4.90 -7.22
C LYS A 27 -18.82 5.92 -8.16
N HIS A 28 -18.80 7.20 -7.78
CA HIS A 28 -19.42 8.26 -8.57
C HIS A 28 -18.64 8.69 -9.81
N PHE A 29 -17.31 8.54 -9.78
CA PHE A 29 -16.45 9.12 -10.82
C PHE A 29 -15.77 8.09 -11.72
N ALA A 30 -15.79 6.80 -11.37
CA ALA A 30 -15.02 5.77 -12.06
C ALA A 30 -15.44 5.54 -13.51
N ASP A 31 -16.71 5.71 -13.86
CA ASP A 31 -17.23 5.44 -15.19
C ASP A 31 -17.08 6.59 -16.20
N ASN A 32 -16.57 7.73 -15.75
CA ASN A 32 -16.34 8.90 -16.60
C ASN A 32 -14.88 8.95 -17.07
N PRO A 33 -14.62 8.83 -18.40
CA PRO A 33 -13.27 8.81 -18.95
C PRO A 33 -12.53 10.16 -18.86
N ASN A 34 -13.22 11.25 -18.52
CA ASN A 34 -12.60 12.56 -18.31
C ASN A 34 -12.03 12.73 -16.90
N ASN A 35 -12.30 11.78 -16.00
CA ASN A 35 -11.77 11.80 -14.65
C ASN A 35 -10.44 11.06 -14.56
N VAL A 36 -9.66 11.40 -13.53
CA VAL A 36 -8.37 10.77 -13.23
C VAL A 36 -8.33 10.37 -11.78
N ILE A 37 -7.95 9.13 -11.49
CA ILE A 37 -7.56 8.73 -10.14
C ILE A 37 -6.04 8.68 -10.04
N ILE A 38 -5.50 9.25 -8.96
CA ILE A 38 -4.06 9.29 -8.72
C ILE A 38 -3.74 8.58 -7.41
N PHE A 39 -3.00 7.49 -7.50
CA PHE A 39 -2.51 6.77 -6.31
C PHE A 39 -1.15 7.34 -5.90
N GLY A 40 -1.08 7.95 -4.73
CA GLY A 40 0.17 8.46 -4.13
C GLY A 40 0.79 7.51 -3.10
N CYS A 41 0.22 6.32 -2.90
CA CYS A 41 0.68 5.36 -1.90
C CYS A 41 0.69 3.93 -2.46
N TYR A 42 1.38 3.05 -1.74
CA TYR A 42 1.40 1.62 -2.03
C TYR A 42 0.00 1.02 -2.02
N GLN A 43 -0.27 0.15 -2.98
CA GLN A 43 -1.51 -0.62 -3.07
C GLN A 43 -1.23 -2.09 -2.74
N ALA A 44 -1.82 -2.59 -1.66
CA ALA A 44 -1.63 -3.97 -1.23
C ALA A 44 -2.23 -4.97 -2.23
N ILE A 45 -1.59 -6.13 -2.37
CA ILE A 45 -2.11 -7.23 -3.18
C ILE A 45 -3.51 -7.59 -2.66
N GLY A 46 -4.46 -7.69 -3.58
CA GLY A 46 -5.87 -7.99 -3.29
C GLY A 46 -6.72 -6.79 -2.86
N SER A 47 -6.13 -5.60 -2.66
CA SER A 47 -6.93 -4.39 -2.42
C SER A 47 -7.64 -3.92 -3.69
N VAL A 48 -8.74 -3.19 -3.51
CA VAL A 48 -9.48 -2.57 -4.62
C VAL A 48 -8.58 -1.59 -5.38
N GLY A 49 -7.81 -0.76 -4.66
CA GLY A 49 -6.87 0.16 -5.29
C GLY A 49 -5.83 -0.55 -6.16
N ARG A 50 -5.38 -1.76 -5.75
CA ARG A 50 -4.45 -2.57 -6.55
C ARG A 50 -5.12 -3.06 -7.84
N GLN A 51 -6.35 -3.55 -7.77
CA GLN A 51 -7.11 -3.96 -8.94
C GLN A 51 -7.30 -2.82 -9.94
N VAL A 52 -7.57 -1.61 -9.44
CA VAL A 52 -7.68 -0.39 -10.28
C VAL A 52 -6.33 -0.03 -10.90
N GLN A 53 -5.22 -0.10 -10.16
CA GLN A 53 -3.87 0.12 -10.70
C GLN A 53 -3.48 -0.87 -11.80
N GLU A 54 -3.98 -2.10 -11.73
CA GLU A 54 -3.79 -3.15 -12.73
C GLU A 54 -4.73 -2.99 -13.94
N GLU A 55 -5.41 -1.83 -14.02
CA GLU A 55 -6.31 -1.45 -15.10
C GLU A 55 -7.50 -2.39 -15.32
N ASN A 56 -7.95 -3.06 -14.25
CA ASN A 56 -9.18 -3.83 -14.30
C ASN A 56 -10.35 -2.91 -14.65
N LYS A 57 -11.06 -3.24 -15.74
CA LYS A 57 -12.17 -2.41 -16.22
C LYS A 57 -13.45 -2.55 -15.42
N GLU A 58 -13.52 -3.56 -14.57
CA GLU A 58 -14.66 -3.85 -13.71
C GLU A 58 -14.18 -4.18 -12.31
N ILE A 59 -14.70 -3.49 -11.33
CA ILE A 59 -14.38 -3.67 -9.92
C ILE A 59 -15.66 -4.02 -9.17
N PHE A 60 -15.56 -4.98 -8.25
CA PHE A 60 -16.67 -5.36 -7.38
C PHE A 60 -16.44 -4.82 -5.98
N LEU A 61 -17.32 -3.97 -5.50
CA LEU A 61 -17.29 -3.40 -4.17
C LEU A 61 -18.40 -4.00 -3.31
N ASN A 62 -18.05 -4.30 -2.05
CA ASN A 62 -19.07 -4.69 -1.08
C ASN A 62 -19.76 -3.42 -0.57
N SER A 63 -21.02 -3.23 -0.93
CA SER A 63 -21.90 -2.25 -0.32
C SER A 63 -22.76 -2.96 0.72
N GLY A 64 -23.22 -2.28 1.76
CA GLY A 64 -24.08 -2.91 2.78
C GLY A 64 -25.33 -3.65 2.24
N ALA A 65 -25.68 -3.44 0.95
CA ALA A 65 -26.76 -4.09 0.23
C ALA A 65 -26.29 -5.26 -0.65
N GLY A 66 -25.00 -5.56 -0.73
CA GLY A 66 -24.40 -6.62 -1.54
C GLY A 66 -23.22 -6.18 -2.39
N MET A 67 -22.87 -6.99 -3.39
CA MET A 67 -21.77 -6.67 -4.32
C MET A 67 -22.25 -5.71 -5.40
N GLU A 68 -21.61 -4.56 -5.49
CA GLU A 68 -21.85 -3.54 -6.50
C GLU A 68 -20.75 -3.58 -7.56
N LYS A 69 -21.13 -3.66 -8.83
CA LYS A 69 -20.21 -3.66 -9.97
C LYS A 69 -19.96 -2.22 -10.43
N ILE A 70 -18.70 -1.82 -10.44
CA ILE A 70 -18.24 -0.50 -10.88
C ILE A 70 -17.46 -0.65 -12.19
N SER A 71 -17.86 0.09 -13.21
CA SER A 71 -17.12 0.20 -14.47
C SER A 71 -16.03 1.26 -14.34
N VAL A 72 -14.78 0.92 -14.65
CA VAL A 72 -13.63 1.83 -14.56
C VAL A 72 -13.24 2.31 -15.95
N LYS A 73 -13.64 3.53 -16.29
CA LYS A 73 -13.29 4.21 -17.54
C LYS A 73 -12.34 5.38 -17.32
N MET A 74 -12.25 5.89 -16.10
CA MET A 74 -11.35 6.97 -15.73
C MET A 74 -9.88 6.60 -15.98
N GLU A 75 -9.04 7.62 -16.17
CA GLU A 75 -7.60 7.44 -16.27
C GLU A 75 -7.01 7.08 -14.90
N VAL A 76 -6.05 6.16 -14.87
CA VAL A 76 -5.38 5.72 -13.63
C VAL A 76 -3.92 6.14 -13.67
N LYS A 77 -3.49 6.90 -12.69
CA LYS A 77 -2.10 7.35 -12.52
C LYS A 77 -1.54 6.86 -11.19
N THR A 78 -0.23 6.60 -11.16
CA THR A 78 0.51 6.31 -9.94
C THR A 78 1.66 7.31 -9.80
N LEU A 79 1.74 7.98 -8.66
CA LEU A 79 2.86 8.84 -8.31
C LEU A 79 3.79 8.09 -7.38
N ASN A 80 4.98 7.77 -7.87
CA ASN A 80 6.03 7.16 -7.05
C ASN A 80 6.76 8.26 -6.25
N GLY A 81 7.09 7.95 -4.99
CA GLY A 81 7.90 8.84 -4.15
C GLY A 81 7.15 9.74 -3.18
N LEU A 82 5.81 9.70 -3.15
CA LEU A 82 5.00 10.41 -2.13
C LEU A 82 4.78 9.58 -0.85
N SER A 83 5.54 8.50 -0.66
CA SER A 83 5.44 7.66 0.52
C SER A 83 6.16 8.29 1.71
N ALA A 84 5.53 8.28 2.88
CA ALA A 84 6.16 8.58 4.15
C ALA A 84 6.94 7.39 4.74
N HIS A 85 6.92 6.24 4.08
CA HIS A 85 7.67 5.06 4.52
C HIS A 85 9.12 5.15 4.10
N SER A 86 10.01 4.74 5.00
CA SER A 86 11.44 4.63 4.71
C SER A 86 11.69 3.66 3.56
N GLY A 87 12.53 4.07 2.61
CA GLY A 87 12.99 3.21 1.54
C GLY A 87 13.99 2.16 2.04
N ARG A 88 14.24 1.15 1.20
CA ARG A 88 15.16 0.04 1.53
C ARG A 88 16.55 0.53 1.99
N ASN A 89 17.11 1.49 1.30
CA ASN A 89 18.44 2.03 1.64
C ASN A 89 18.45 2.74 2.98
N GLU A 90 17.39 3.46 3.33
CA GLU A 90 17.22 4.10 4.62
C GLU A 90 17.15 3.08 5.75
N LEU A 91 16.38 1.98 5.57
CA LEU A 91 16.31 0.89 6.53
C LEU A 91 17.68 0.24 6.76
N LEU A 92 18.44 -0.02 5.68
CA LEU A 92 19.81 -0.55 5.78
C LEU A 92 20.74 0.41 6.52
N GLN A 93 20.68 1.70 6.20
CA GLN A 93 21.50 2.72 6.88
C GLN A 93 21.10 2.87 8.35
N TYR A 94 19.81 2.83 8.66
CA TYR A 94 19.31 2.92 10.03
C TYR A 94 19.98 1.85 10.91
N ILE A 95 19.91 0.58 10.51
CA ILE A 95 20.54 -0.52 11.26
C ILE A 95 22.08 -0.36 11.30
N SER A 96 22.68 0.04 10.18
CA SER A 96 24.14 0.20 10.12
C SER A 96 24.68 1.29 11.02
N ARG A 97 23.87 2.32 11.31
CA ARG A 97 24.24 3.44 12.20
C ARG A 97 23.92 3.21 13.67
N MET A 98 23.15 2.16 14.00
CA MET A 98 22.84 1.88 15.43
C MET A 98 24.09 1.58 16.23
N ASN A 99 24.18 2.14 17.42
CA ASN A 99 25.24 1.87 18.42
C ASN A 99 24.62 1.89 19.83
N PRO A 100 24.65 0.78 20.57
CA PRO A 100 25.20 -0.53 20.18
C PRO A 100 24.38 -1.19 19.07
N LYS A 101 25.00 -2.12 18.35
CA LYS A 101 24.30 -2.96 17.37
C LYS A 101 23.24 -3.82 18.05
N PRO A 102 22.06 -4.01 17.44
CA PRO A 102 21.05 -4.89 17.97
C PRO A 102 21.57 -6.34 17.95
N LYS A 103 21.19 -7.13 18.94
CA LYS A 103 21.50 -8.58 18.95
C LYS A 103 20.66 -9.38 17.95
N LYS A 104 19.44 -8.89 17.68
CA LYS A 104 18.46 -9.53 16.82
C LYS A 104 17.61 -8.50 16.11
N ILE A 105 17.26 -8.73 14.87
CA ILE A 105 16.38 -7.87 14.06
C ILE A 105 15.17 -8.70 13.63
N ILE A 106 13.98 -8.22 13.98
CA ILE A 106 12.71 -8.81 13.57
C ILE A 106 12.12 -7.92 12.46
N ILE A 107 11.84 -8.53 11.30
CA ILE A 107 11.33 -7.82 10.13
C ILE A 107 9.89 -8.27 9.89
N ASN A 108 8.98 -7.32 9.90
CA ASN A 108 7.55 -7.55 9.67
C ASN A 108 6.93 -6.44 8.82
N HIS A 109 5.62 -6.49 8.64
CA HIS A 109 4.84 -5.45 7.94
C HIS A 109 5.25 -5.26 6.47
N GLY A 110 5.57 -6.34 5.77
CA GLY A 110 5.90 -6.31 4.35
C GLY A 110 5.53 -7.62 3.65
N GLU A 111 5.63 -7.60 2.33
CA GLU A 111 5.51 -8.82 1.54
C GLU A 111 6.63 -9.80 1.91
N VAL A 112 6.31 -11.08 2.02
CA VAL A 112 7.25 -12.12 2.51
C VAL A 112 8.57 -12.10 1.74
N SER A 113 8.52 -12.01 0.41
CA SER A 113 9.71 -11.97 -0.44
C SER A 113 10.63 -10.78 -0.13
N LYS A 114 10.03 -9.60 0.07
CA LYS A 114 10.75 -8.36 0.39
C LYS A 114 11.34 -8.40 1.80
N CYS A 115 10.60 -8.96 2.76
CA CYS A 115 11.09 -9.14 4.13
C CYS A 115 12.27 -10.11 4.17
N LEU A 116 12.22 -11.24 3.45
CA LEU A 116 13.29 -12.21 3.37
C LEU A 116 14.55 -11.64 2.69
N ASP A 117 14.38 -10.87 1.60
CA ASP A 117 15.50 -10.19 0.94
C ASP A 117 16.18 -9.17 1.87
N LEU A 118 15.38 -8.35 2.56
CA LEU A 118 15.90 -7.38 3.52
C LEU A 118 16.64 -8.10 4.68
N ALA A 119 16.07 -9.18 5.21
CA ALA A 119 16.68 -9.98 6.27
C ALA A 119 18.04 -10.54 5.84
N SER A 120 18.10 -11.16 4.65
CA SER A 120 19.34 -11.69 4.09
C SER A 120 20.41 -10.60 3.94
N THR A 121 20.02 -9.44 3.44
CA THR A 121 20.94 -8.32 3.25
C THR A 121 21.43 -7.77 4.58
N LEU A 122 20.57 -7.57 5.56
CA LEU A 122 20.95 -7.10 6.90
C LEU A 122 21.88 -8.06 7.61
N TYR A 123 21.61 -9.36 7.51
CA TYR A 123 22.51 -10.40 8.05
C TYR A 123 23.89 -10.34 7.42
N LYS A 124 23.96 -10.25 6.09
CA LYS A 124 25.25 -10.18 5.36
C LYS A 124 26.07 -8.95 5.73
N LEU A 125 25.42 -7.80 5.83
CA LEU A 125 26.09 -6.52 6.10
C LEU A 125 26.48 -6.32 7.57
N ASN A 126 25.61 -6.72 8.50
CA ASN A 126 25.79 -6.39 9.91
C ASN A 126 26.14 -7.59 10.78
N ARG A 127 26.06 -8.82 10.27
CA ARG A 127 26.28 -10.08 11.02
C ARG A 127 25.39 -10.21 12.25
N VAL A 128 24.18 -9.65 12.18
CA VAL A 128 23.16 -9.70 13.23
C VAL A 128 22.11 -10.73 12.87
N GLU A 129 21.64 -11.50 13.83
CA GLU A 129 20.54 -12.46 13.63
C GLU A 129 19.30 -11.74 13.13
N THR A 130 18.72 -12.22 12.02
CA THR A 130 17.51 -11.65 11.43
C THR A 130 16.40 -12.69 11.37
N ILE A 131 15.19 -12.29 11.73
CA ILE A 131 13.99 -13.14 11.76
C ILE A 131 12.88 -12.46 10.97
N VAL A 132 12.19 -13.24 10.12
CA VAL A 132 10.99 -12.86 9.40
C VAL A 132 9.85 -13.75 9.90
N PRO A 133 9.06 -13.31 10.89
CA PRO A 133 8.00 -14.14 11.45
C PRO A 133 6.85 -14.32 10.46
N ARG A 134 6.19 -15.48 10.52
CA ARG A 134 4.90 -15.71 9.87
C ARG A 134 3.78 -15.08 10.69
N ASN A 135 2.62 -14.91 10.08
CA ASN A 135 1.44 -14.47 10.81
C ASN A 135 1.15 -15.43 11.97
N LEU A 136 0.91 -14.86 13.16
CA LEU A 136 0.64 -15.59 14.41
C LEU A 136 1.83 -16.44 14.93
N GLU A 137 3.00 -16.28 14.37
CA GLU A 137 4.20 -16.95 14.89
C GLU A 137 4.67 -16.28 16.18
N THR A 138 4.95 -17.10 17.18
CA THR A 138 5.52 -16.64 18.46
C THR A 138 7.03 -16.75 18.42
N ILE A 139 7.71 -15.64 18.70
CA ILE A 139 9.18 -15.59 18.77
C ILE A 139 9.59 -15.38 20.23
N ARG A 140 10.53 -16.24 20.69
CA ARG A 140 11.14 -16.07 22.00
C ARG A 140 12.33 -15.10 21.89
N LEU A 141 12.24 -14.00 22.60
CA LEU A 141 13.35 -13.06 22.80
C LEU A 141 14.15 -13.52 24.03
N LYS A 142 15.42 -13.88 23.82
CA LYS A 142 16.39 -14.16 24.89
C LYS A 142 17.45 -13.07 24.89
#